data_ad9070f3cf279755f1051f69b3e680d4
#
_entry.id   ad9070f3cf279755f1051f69b3e680d4
#
_cell.length_a   1.000
_cell.length_b   1.000
_cell.length_c   1.000
_cell.angle_alpha   90.00
_cell.angle_beta   90.00
_cell.angle_gamma   90.00
#
_symmetry.space_group_name_H-M   'P 1'
#
loop_
_entity.id
_entity.type
_entity.pdbx_description
1 polymer ?
#
loop_
_entity_poly.entity_id
_entity_poly.type
_entity_poly.pdbx_seq_one_letter_code
_entity_poly.pdbx_strand_id
1 'polypeptide(L)'
;FKDLVKITVIAALYVLVLVVEKDLGGALLYFVIYLMMLYVATAKASYLFGGLAAGSVAAIIADKIFTHVQIRVAVWKDPFSMIEGRGLQVCQSLFAIGTGSWFGMGLGNGRPFDIPVRESDFVFSVICEEFGVIFGICLIFVLMSSFILFMDISTRSRKLFNKLLCLGFGVCFLFQVFLSIGGVTKFIPSTGVTIPLVSYGGTSV
;
A
#
# COMPACT_ATOMS: atom_id res chain seq x y z
N PHE A 1 12.63 -10.66 -26.94
CA PHE A 1 13.18 -9.37 -26.51
C PHE A 1 12.30 -8.19 -26.94
N LYS A 2 11.88 -8.08 -28.21
CA LYS A 2 11.04 -6.99 -28.74
C LYS A 2 9.70 -6.85 -28.00
N ASP A 3 9.04 -7.95 -27.66
CA ASP A 3 7.76 -7.91 -26.95
C ASP A 3 7.93 -7.50 -25.48
N LEU A 4 9.01 -7.89 -24.85
CA LEU A 4 9.34 -7.44 -23.50
C LEU A 4 9.55 -5.92 -23.45
N VAL A 5 10.28 -5.36 -24.42
CA VAL A 5 10.47 -3.90 -24.52
C VAL A 5 9.13 -3.19 -24.70
N LYS A 6 8.23 -3.70 -25.57
CA LYS A 6 6.89 -3.10 -25.77
C LYS A 6 6.08 -3.08 -24.46
N ILE A 7 6.03 -4.20 -23.75
CA ILE A 7 5.30 -4.30 -22.47
C ILE A 7 5.90 -3.35 -21.42
N THR A 8 7.23 -3.26 -21.34
CA THR A 8 7.92 -2.34 -20.43
C THR A 8 7.57 -0.88 -20.73
N VAL A 9 7.55 -0.50 -22.02
CA VAL A 9 7.18 0.87 -22.43
C VAL A 9 5.74 1.19 -22.04
N ILE A 10 4.80 0.25 -22.27
CA ILE A 10 3.41 0.43 -21.91
C ILE A 10 3.27 0.57 -20.38
N ALA A 11 3.92 -0.30 -19.60
CA ALA A 11 3.89 -0.24 -18.15
C ALA A 11 4.48 1.08 -17.63
N ALA A 12 5.61 1.53 -18.18
CA ALA A 12 6.23 2.80 -17.83
C ALA A 12 5.30 3.99 -18.13
N LEU A 13 4.57 3.95 -19.25
CA LEU A 13 3.61 4.99 -19.63
C LEU A 13 2.44 5.04 -18.63
N TYR A 14 1.89 3.90 -18.21
CA TYR A 14 0.86 3.84 -17.17
C TYR A 14 1.34 4.42 -15.84
N VAL A 15 2.52 4.03 -15.39
CA VAL A 15 3.10 4.56 -14.15
C VAL A 15 3.29 6.08 -14.26
N LEU A 16 3.75 6.57 -15.40
CA LEU A 16 3.95 8.01 -15.65
C LEU A 16 2.62 8.76 -15.58
N VAL A 17 1.54 8.26 -16.18
CA VAL A 17 0.20 8.86 -16.09
C VAL A 17 -0.24 8.98 -14.63
N LEU A 18 -0.12 7.91 -13.83
CA LEU A 18 -0.48 7.92 -12.41
C LEU A 18 0.34 8.92 -11.60
N VAL A 19 1.62 9.08 -11.92
CA VAL A 19 2.48 10.10 -11.29
C VAL A 19 2.00 11.51 -11.63
N VAL A 20 1.59 11.77 -12.87
CA VAL A 20 1.02 13.06 -13.30
C VAL A 20 -0.32 13.35 -12.61
N GLU A 21 -1.16 12.33 -12.42
CA GLU A 21 -2.42 12.40 -11.66
C GLU A 21 -2.20 12.57 -10.15
N LYS A 22 -0.94 12.55 -9.68
CA LYS A 22 -0.54 12.64 -8.26
C LYS A 22 -0.96 11.42 -7.43
N ASP A 23 -1.33 10.32 -8.06
CA ASP A 23 -1.58 9.04 -7.41
C ASP A 23 -0.30 8.22 -7.31
N LEU A 24 0.52 8.58 -6.31
CA LEU A 24 1.79 7.88 -6.06
C LEU A 24 1.59 6.48 -5.50
N GLY A 25 0.49 6.26 -4.77
CA GLY A 25 0.15 4.95 -4.24
C GLY A 25 -0.15 3.96 -5.35
N GLY A 26 -1.02 4.34 -6.29
CA GLY A 26 -1.32 3.57 -7.48
C GLY A 26 -0.09 3.36 -8.37
N ALA A 27 0.71 4.40 -8.61
CA ALA A 27 1.93 4.31 -9.39
C ALA A 27 2.92 3.28 -8.82
N LEU A 28 3.14 3.31 -7.51
CA LEU A 28 4.01 2.37 -6.82
C LEU A 28 3.46 0.94 -6.87
N LEU A 29 2.14 0.78 -6.68
CA LEU A 29 1.45 -0.50 -6.76
C LEU A 29 1.64 -1.14 -8.14
N TYR A 30 1.31 -0.41 -9.21
CA TYR A 30 1.46 -0.90 -10.58
C TYR A 30 2.91 -1.22 -10.93
N PHE A 31 3.84 -0.40 -10.48
CA PHE A 31 5.28 -0.65 -10.67
C PHE A 31 5.72 -1.97 -10.04
N VAL A 32 5.32 -2.23 -8.79
CA VAL A 32 5.69 -3.46 -8.08
C VAL A 32 5.05 -4.70 -8.73
N ILE A 33 3.76 -4.61 -9.10
CA ILE A 33 3.09 -5.71 -9.81
C ILE A 33 3.81 -6.02 -11.11
N TYR A 34 4.10 -5.00 -11.92
CA TYR A 34 4.83 -5.18 -13.17
C TYR A 34 6.19 -5.85 -12.96
N LEU A 35 6.95 -5.37 -11.97
CA LEU A 35 8.28 -5.88 -11.67
C LEU A 35 8.25 -7.36 -11.22
N MET A 36 7.30 -7.72 -10.38
CA MET A 36 7.13 -9.11 -9.93
C MET A 36 6.66 -10.03 -11.06
N MET A 37 5.72 -9.59 -11.89
CA MET A 37 5.29 -10.35 -13.07
C MET A 37 6.43 -10.54 -14.07
N LEU A 38 7.23 -9.50 -14.30
CA LEU A 38 8.40 -9.56 -15.18
C LEU A 38 9.44 -10.56 -14.66
N TYR A 39 9.71 -10.53 -13.35
CA TYR A 39 10.63 -11.47 -12.72
C TYR A 39 10.15 -12.92 -12.88
N VAL A 40 8.88 -13.20 -12.58
CA VAL A 40 8.34 -14.56 -12.67
C VAL A 40 8.25 -15.04 -14.12
N ALA A 41 7.94 -14.17 -15.08
CA ALA A 41 7.87 -14.52 -16.50
C ALA A 41 9.25 -14.79 -17.11
N THR A 42 10.29 -14.11 -16.64
CA THR A 42 11.65 -14.23 -17.22
C THR A 42 12.60 -15.10 -16.43
N ALA A 43 12.28 -15.36 -15.15
CA ALA A 43 13.13 -16.07 -14.17
C ALA A 43 14.54 -15.44 -14.00
N LYS A 44 14.70 -14.15 -14.34
CA LYS A 44 15.97 -13.43 -14.26
C LYS A 44 15.94 -12.40 -13.14
N ALA A 45 16.67 -12.66 -12.05
CA ALA A 45 16.76 -11.75 -10.90
C ALA A 45 17.36 -10.35 -11.27
N SER A 46 18.13 -10.27 -12.35
CA SER A 46 18.68 -9.00 -12.83
C SER A 46 17.62 -7.96 -13.17
N TYR A 47 16.45 -8.37 -13.67
CA TYR A 47 15.33 -7.45 -13.93
C TYR A 47 14.71 -6.94 -12.65
N LEU A 48 14.64 -7.79 -11.60
CA LEU A 48 14.14 -7.39 -10.29
C LEU A 48 15.05 -6.33 -9.66
N PHE A 49 16.36 -6.61 -9.57
CA PHE A 49 17.32 -5.67 -8.99
C PHE A 49 17.47 -4.40 -9.81
N GLY A 50 17.50 -4.51 -11.14
CA GLY A 50 17.54 -3.35 -12.03
C GLY A 50 16.29 -2.46 -11.91
N GLY A 51 15.12 -3.08 -11.81
CA GLY A 51 13.86 -2.38 -11.59
C GLY A 51 13.82 -1.70 -10.22
N LEU A 52 14.22 -2.37 -9.14
CA LEU A 52 14.30 -1.77 -7.80
C LEU A 52 15.26 -0.58 -7.77
N ALA A 53 16.42 -0.68 -8.40
CA ALA A 53 17.36 0.43 -8.53
C ALA A 53 16.75 1.60 -9.30
N ALA A 54 16.11 1.33 -10.45
CA ALA A 54 15.42 2.36 -11.24
C ALA A 54 14.27 3.01 -10.46
N GLY A 55 13.46 2.23 -9.74
CA GLY A 55 12.38 2.71 -8.88
C GLY A 55 12.89 3.59 -7.74
N SER A 56 14.00 3.21 -7.10
CA SER A 56 14.63 4.03 -6.04
C SER A 56 15.12 5.37 -6.57
N VAL A 57 15.75 5.39 -7.75
CA VAL A 57 16.17 6.63 -8.41
C VAL A 57 14.96 7.49 -8.77
N ALA A 58 13.90 6.88 -9.33
CA ALA A 58 12.66 7.58 -9.66
C ALA A 58 11.99 8.19 -8.41
N ALA A 59 11.99 7.49 -7.28
CA ALA A 59 11.44 7.99 -6.01
C ALA A 59 12.23 9.21 -5.50
N ILE A 60 13.56 9.18 -5.57
CA ILE A 60 14.43 10.33 -5.18
C ILE A 60 14.16 11.53 -6.10
N ILE A 61 13.99 11.29 -7.40
CA ILE A 61 13.68 12.36 -8.37
C ILE A 61 12.28 12.92 -8.09
N ALA A 62 11.30 12.06 -7.82
CA ALA A 62 9.92 12.46 -7.49
C ALA A 62 9.86 13.32 -6.23
N ASP A 63 10.64 12.99 -5.19
CA ASP A 63 10.73 13.80 -3.97
C ASP A 63 11.28 15.20 -4.25
N LYS A 64 12.21 15.35 -5.21
CA LYS A 64 12.77 16.65 -5.57
C LYS A 64 11.86 17.51 -6.46
N ILE A 65 11.05 16.88 -7.31
CA ILE A 65 10.24 17.59 -8.31
C ILE A 65 8.83 17.88 -7.80
N PHE A 66 8.20 16.94 -7.08
CA PHE A 66 6.80 17.04 -6.71
C PHE A 66 6.60 17.52 -5.27
N THR A 67 6.05 18.71 -5.10
CA THR A 67 5.77 19.31 -3.78
C THR A 67 4.87 18.43 -2.91
N HIS A 68 3.89 17.72 -3.50
CA HIS A 68 3.02 16.83 -2.74
C HIS A 68 3.75 15.61 -2.16
N VAL A 69 4.83 15.13 -2.83
CA VAL A 69 5.70 14.07 -2.31
C VAL A 69 6.50 14.60 -1.13
N GLN A 70 7.12 15.76 -1.29
CA GLN A 70 7.91 16.43 -0.23
C GLN A 70 7.09 16.59 1.05
N ILE A 71 5.81 17.00 0.89
CA ILE A 71 4.90 17.16 2.03
C ILE A 71 4.63 15.82 2.72
N ARG A 72 4.31 14.76 1.95
CA ARG A 72 4.08 13.42 2.53
C ARG A 72 5.32 12.91 3.27
N VAL A 73 6.51 13.12 2.70
CA VAL A 73 7.79 12.75 3.34
C VAL A 73 8.05 13.60 4.58
N ALA A 74 7.77 14.91 4.56
CA ALA A 74 7.93 15.79 5.71
C ALA A 74 7.00 15.39 6.86
N VAL A 75 5.71 15.15 6.58
CA VAL A 75 4.73 14.65 7.55
C VAL A 75 5.14 13.28 8.10
N TRP A 76 5.68 12.40 7.26
CA TRP A 76 6.16 11.09 7.72
C TRP A 76 7.35 11.22 8.67
N LYS A 77 8.28 12.15 8.42
CA LYS A 77 9.43 12.38 9.32
C LYS A 77 8.99 12.95 10.66
N ASP A 78 8.20 14.00 10.64
CA ASP A 78 7.72 14.66 11.86
C ASP A 78 6.26 15.13 11.70
N PRO A 79 5.28 14.25 12.00
CA PRO A 79 3.87 14.60 11.90
C PRO A 79 3.44 15.57 13.01
N PHE A 80 4.11 15.56 14.17
CA PHE A 80 3.70 16.36 15.33
C PHE A 80 4.01 17.85 15.14
N SER A 81 5.04 18.20 14.40
CA SER A 81 5.32 19.61 14.04
C SER A 81 4.26 20.20 13.09
N MET A 82 3.45 19.36 12.44
CA MET A 82 2.43 19.75 11.45
C MET A 82 1.01 19.35 11.89
N ILE A 83 0.78 19.17 13.20
CA ILE A 83 -0.48 18.63 13.74
C ILE A 83 -1.70 19.52 13.43
N GLU A 84 -1.56 20.85 13.35
CA GLU A 84 -2.63 21.78 13.01
C GLU A 84 -2.95 21.84 11.50
N GLY A 85 -2.36 20.93 10.69
CA GLY A 85 -2.52 20.94 9.25
C GLY A 85 -2.40 19.56 8.63
N ARG A 86 -1.43 19.40 7.77
CA ARG A 86 -1.25 18.19 6.94
C ARG A 86 -0.85 16.93 7.72
N GLY A 87 -0.31 17.08 8.94
CA GLY A 87 0.05 16.00 9.85
C GLY A 87 -1.12 15.47 10.68
N LEU A 88 -2.26 16.21 10.73
CA LEU A 88 -3.41 15.87 11.58
C LEU A 88 -3.86 14.42 11.42
N GLN A 89 -4.03 13.95 10.18
CA GLN A 89 -4.52 12.60 9.89
C GLN A 89 -3.60 11.52 10.48
N VAL A 90 -2.29 11.67 10.29
CA VAL A 90 -1.30 10.71 10.80
C VAL A 90 -1.22 10.76 12.32
N CYS A 91 -1.28 11.96 12.93
CA CYS A 91 -1.28 12.10 14.38
C CYS A 91 -2.52 11.47 15.01
N GLN A 92 -3.70 11.77 14.49
CA GLN A 92 -4.96 11.19 14.97
C GLN A 92 -4.98 9.67 14.81
N SER A 93 -4.45 9.15 13.69
CA SER A 93 -4.28 7.72 13.49
C SER A 93 -3.40 7.07 14.56
N LEU A 94 -2.25 7.67 14.87
CA LEU A 94 -1.35 7.17 15.91
C LEU A 94 -1.98 7.25 17.31
N PHE A 95 -2.71 8.32 17.59
CA PHE A 95 -3.45 8.47 18.86
C PHE A 95 -4.52 7.39 18.99
N ALA A 96 -5.31 7.13 17.95
CA ALA A 96 -6.33 6.09 17.93
C ALA A 96 -5.74 4.70 18.20
N ILE A 97 -4.64 4.34 17.54
CA ILE A 97 -3.94 3.07 17.81
C ILE A 97 -3.43 3.03 19.26
N GLY A 98 -2.89 4.14 19.76
CA GLY A 98 -2.36 4.23 21.13
C GLY A 98 -3.45 4.12 22.20
N THR A 99 -4.60 4.81 22.01
CA THR A 99 -5.74 4.77 22.94
C THR A 99 -6.42 3.41 22.97
N GLY A 100 -6.51 2.72 21.83
CA GLY A 100 -7.06 1.36 21.74
C GLY A 100 -6.27 0.33 22.54
N SER A 101 -4.96 0.56 22.76
CA SER A 101 -4.13 -0.37 23.52
C SER A 101 -4.24 -1.83 23.01
N TRP A 102 -4.10 -2.83 23.89
CA TRP A 102 -4.16 -4.25 23.50
C TRP A 102 -5.57 -4.75 23.17
N PHE A 103 -6.58 -4.33 23.94
CA PHE A 103 -7.94 -4.90 23.91
C PHE A 103 -9.00 -3.97 23.34
N GLY A 104 -8.64 -2.74 22.97
CA GLY A 104 -9.57 -1.74 22.44
C GLY A 104 -10.36 -1.02 23.54
N MET A 105 -10.98 0.09 23.14
CA MET A 105 -11.88 0.87 23.99
C MET A 105 -13.30 0.28 24.04
N GLY A 106 -13.62 -0.65 23.15
CA GLY A 106 -14.97 -1.18 22.93
C GLY A 106 -15.69 -0.48 21.80
N LEU A 107 -16.60 -1.19 21.16
CA LEU A 107 -17.35 -0.73 19.98
C LEU A 107 -18.14 0.55 20.32
N GLY A 108 -17.91 1.61 19.56
CA GLY A 108 -18.58 2.89 19.72
C GLY A 108 -18.07 3.77 20.87
N ASN A 109 -17.08 3.34 21.64
CA ASN A 109 -16.47 4.11 22.72
C ASN A 109 -15.21 4.89 22.27
N GLY A 110 -14.70 4.59 21.08
CA GLY A 110 -13.63 5.36 20.45
C GLY A 110 -14.09 6.71 19.93
N ARG A 111 -13.16 7.48 19.39
CA ARG A 111 -13.42 8.74 18.71
C ARG A 111 -13.03 8.69 17.22
N PRO A 112 -13.57 7.74 16.45
CA PRO A 112 -13.19 7.56 15.04
C PRO A 112 -13.53 8.81 14.19
N PHE A 113 -14.47 9.66 14.66
CA PHE A 113 -14.87 10.90 13.98
C PHE A 113 -13.77 11.96 13.96
N ASP A 114 -12.80 11.87 14.85
CA ASP A 114 -11.66 12.78 14.90
C ASP A 114 -10.63 12.49 13.80
N ILE A 115 -10.69 11.28 13.18
CA ILE A 115 -9.79 10.89 12.11
C ILE A 115 -10.41 11.25 10.75
N PRO A 116 -9.86 12.22 10.01
CA PRO A 116 -10.31 12.50 8.65
C PRO A 116 -10.11 11.27 7.73
N VAL A 117 -11.07 11.00 6.84
CA VAL A 117 -11.01 9.89 5.86
C VAL A 117 -10.86 8.50 6.53
N ARG A 118 -11.42 8.35 7.73
CA ARG A 118 -11.34 7.12 8.54
C ARG A 118 -11.86 5.87 7.84
N GLU A 119 -12.84 6.01 6.97
CA GLU A 119 -13.53 4.89 6.32
C GLU A 119 -12.72 4.27 5.19
N SER A 120 -11.75 5.00 4.63
CA SER A 120 -10.91 4.54 3.54
C SER A 120 -9.48 4.20 4.00
N ASP A 121 -8.64 5.23 4.11
CA ASP A 121 -7.19 5.05 4.29
C ASP A 121 -6.80 4.71 5.73
N PHE A 122 -7.60 5.17 6.71
CA PHE A 122 -7.29 5.04 8.14
C PHE A 122 -8.19 4.05 8.89
N VAL A 123 -8.92 3.19 8.18
CA VAL A 123 -9.81 2.20 8.79
C VAL A 123 -9.08 1.28 9.78
N PHE A 124 -7.82 0.95 9.54
CA PHE A 124 -7.01 0.13 10.44
C PHE A 124 -6.82 0.79 11.82
N SER A 125 -6.66 2.12 11.88
CA SER A 125 -6.56 2.86 13.15
C SER A 125 -7.85 2.77 13.94
N VAL A 126 -9.00 2.92 13.27
CA VAL A 126 -10.33 2.80 13.91
C VAL A 126 -10.53 1.39 14.48
N ILE A 127 -10.14 0.37 13.70
CA ILE A 127 -10.20 -1.02 14.15
C ILE A 127 -9.32 -1.22 15.40
N CYS A 128 -8.10 -0.69 15.40
CA CYS A 128 -7.22 -0.78 16.55
C CYS A 128 -7.74 0.00 17.76
N GLU A 129 -8.40 1.15 17.57
CA GLU A 129 -8.98 1.94 18.64
C GLU A 129 -10.13 1.20 19.34
N GLU A 130 -11.06 0.64 18.56
CA GLU A 130 -12.26 0.00 19.11
C GLU A 130 -12.02 -1.44 19.58
N PHE A 131 -11.29 -2.24 18.81
CA PHE A 131 -11.08 -3.67 19.07
C PHE A 131 -9.69 -4.02 19.63
N GLY A 132 -8.77 -3.06 19.62
CA GLY A 132 -7.40 -3.24 20.10
C GLY A 132 -6.41 -3.76 19.08
N VAL A 133 -5.13 -3.61 19.41
CA VAL A 133 -4.01 -4.01 18.56
C VAL A 133 -3.99 -5.53 18.31
N ILE A 134 -4.43 -6.36 19.28
CA ILE A 134 -4.52 -7.81 19.09
C ILE A 134 -5.45 -8.15 17.94
N PHE A 135 -6.62 -7.51 17.87
CA PHE A 135 -7.54 -7.71 16.76
C PHE A 135 -6.95 -7.23 15.43
N GLY A 136 -6.26 -6.07 15.43
CA GLY A 136 -5.53 -5.58 14.27
C GLY A 136 -4.49 -6.59 13.76
N ILE A 137 -3.73 -7.23 14.65
CA ILE A 137 -2.77 -8.29 14.29
C ILE A 137 -3.51 -9.51 13.72
N CYS A 138 -4.60 -9.94 14.31
CA CYS A 138 -5.42 -11.04 13.78
C CYS A 138 -5.93 -10.72 12.37
N LEU A 139 -6.39 -9.49 12.13
CA LEU A 139 -6.79 -9.03 10.80
C LEU A 139 -5.64 -9.13 9.79
N ILE A 140 -4.43 -8.71 10.16
CA ILE A 140 -3.23 -8.86 9.32
C ILE A 140 -3.00 -10.33 8.97
N PHE A 141 -3.10 -11.26 9.92
CA PHE A 141 -2.95 -12.70 9.65
C PHE A 141 -4.02 -13.24 8.70
N VAL A 142 -5.27 -12.79 8.80
CA VAL A 142 -6.34 -13.16 7.86
C VAL A 142 -6.00 -12.66 6.45
N LEU A 143 -5.57 -11.40 6.31
CA LEU A 143 -5.17 -10.83 5.02
C LEU A 143 -3.95 -11.56 4.44
N MET A 144 -2.96 -11.90 5.27
CA MET A 144 -1.79 -12.70 4.86
C MET A 144 -2.17 -14.11 4.43
N SER A 145 -3.13 -14.75 5.09
CA SER A 145 -3.64 -16.06 4.68
C SER A 145 -4.30 -16.03 3.29
N SER A 146 -5.01 -14.95 2.98
CA SER A 146 -5.58 -14.73 1.64
C SER A 146 -4.49 -14.63 0.56
N PHE A 147 -3.40 -13.91 0.84
CA PHE A 147 -2.24 -13.87 -0.06
C PHE A 147 -1.63 -15.26 -0.29
N ILE A 148 -1.47 -16.06 0.77
CA ILE A 148 -0.94 -17.43 0.67
C ILE A 148 -1.83 -18.29 -0.24
N LEU A 149 -3.16 -18.14 -0.16
CA LEU A 149 -4.11 -18.83 -1.05
C LEU A 149 -3.91 -18.42 -2.53
N PHE A 150 -3.71 -17.13 -2.83
CA PHE A 150 -3.36 -16.70 -4.19
C PHE A 150 -2.08 -17.35 -4.69
N MET A 151 -1.05 -17.45 -3.84
CA MET A 151 0.21 -18.09 -4.19
C MET A 151 0.05 -19.59 -4.42
N ASP A 152 -0.71 -20.28 -3.58
CA ASP A 152 -0.99 -21.71 -3.76
C ASP A 152 -1.72 -21.98 -5.08
N ILE A 153 -2.75 -21.23 -5.41
CA ILE A 153 -3.48 -21.32 -6.68
C ILE A 153 -2.55 -21.04 -7.86
N SER A 154 -1.70 -20.00 -7.74
CA SER A 154 -0.73 -19.66 -8.77
C SER A 154 0.25 -20.81 -9.04
N THR A 155 0.79 -21.45 -8.00
CA THR A 155 1.77 -22.55 -8.16
C THR A 155 1.13 -23.81 -8.72
N ARG A 156 -0.13 -24.10 -8.41
CA ARG A 156 -0.89 -25.26 -8.93
C ARG A 156 -1.39 -25.08 -10.36
N SER A 157 -1.45 -23.84 -10.85
CA SER A 157 -1.94 -23.54 -12.19
C SER A 157 -1.02 -24.07 -13.28
N ARG A 158 -1.56 -24.87 -14.23
CA ARG A 158 -0.81 -25.41 -15.36
C ARG A 158 -0.58 -24.38 -16.49
N LYS A 159 -1.54 -23.45 -16.68
CA LYS A 159 -1.48 -22.45 -17.74
C LYS A 159 -0.71 -21.24 -17.23
N LEU A 160 0.31 -20.81 -17.98
CA LEU A 160 1.16 -19.67 -17.63
C LEU A 160 0.33 -18.38 -17.39
N PHE A 161 -0.68 -18.15 -18.21
CA PHE A 161 -1.59 -17.01 -18.05
C PHE A 161 -2.27 -16.99 -16.68
N ASN A 162 -2.89 -18.10 -16.26
CA ASN A 162 -3.56 -18.20 -14.98
C ASN A 162 -2.57 -18.07 -13.82
N LYS A 163 -1.39 -18.63 -13.97
CA LYS A 163 -0.30 -18.51 -12.98
C LYS A 163 0.08 -17.05 -12.76
N LEU A 164 0.35 -16.31 -13.84
CA LEU A 164 0.71 -14.89 -13.77
C LEU A 164 -0.44 -14.02 -13.27
N LEU A 165 -1.67 -14.34 -13.65
CA LEU A 165 -2.85 -13.61 -13.20
C LEU A 165 -3.03 -13.73 -11.68
N CYS A 166 -3.03 -14.96 -11.14
CA CYS A 166 -3.13 -15.19 -9.68
C CYS A 166 -1.97 -14.56 -8.92
N LEU A 167 -0.75 -14.65 -9.47
CA LEU A 167 0.40 -13.98 -8.89
C LEU A 167 0.20 -12.45 -8.83
N GLY A 168 -0.23 -11.86 -9.95
CA GLY A 168 -0.47 -10.41 -10.05
C GLY A 168 -1.50 -9.94 -9.02
N PHE A 169 -2.63 -10.64 -8.90
CA PHE A 169 -3.63 -10.34 -7.88
C PHE A 169 -3.09 -10.52 -6.47
N GLY A 170 -2.36 -11.59 -6.18
CA GLY A 170 -1.77 -11.82 -4.87
C GLY A 170 -0.77 -10.73 -4.48
N VAL A 171 0.11 -10.34 -5.40
CA VAL A 171 1.08 -9.25 -5.17
C VAL A 171 0.36 -7.92 -4.99
N CYS A 172 -0.64 -7.62 -5.82
CA CYS A 172 -1.49 -6.43 -5.68
C CYS A 172 -2.10 -6.35 -4.28
N PHE A 173 -2.77 -7.42 -3.88
CA PHE A 173 -3.43 -7.55 -2.58
C PHE A 173 -2.45 -7.35 -1.41
N LEU A 174 -1.35 -8.09 -1.40
CA LEU A 174 -0.34 -7.98 -0.35
C LEU A 174 0.25 -6.58 -0.25
N PHE A 175 0.56 -6.00 -1.41
CA PHE A 175 1.21 -4.69 -1.43
C PHE A 175 0.26 -3.56 -1.03
N GLN A 176 -1.04 -3.65 -1.38
CA GLN A 176 -2.07 -2.74 -0.88
C GLN A 176 -2.17 -2.80 0.65
N VAL A 177 -2.24 -4.01 1.23
CA VAL A 177 -2.24 -4.20 2.68
C VAL A 177 -1.01 -3.58 3.32
N PHE A 178 0.18 -3.83 2.76
CA PHE A 178 1.44 -3.28 3.26
C PHE A 178 1.47 -1.76 3.20
N LEU A 179 1.06 -1.15 2.07
CA LEU A 179 1.05 0.30 1.90
C LEU A 179 0.05 0.99 2.84
N SER A 180 -1.13 0.42 3.00
CA SER A 180 -2.16 0.99 3.86
C SER A 180 -1.75 0.92 5.34
N ILE A 181 -1.43 -0.28 5.85
CA ILE A 181 -1.04 -0.46 7.26
C ILE A 181 0.27 0.27 7.57
N GLY A 182 1.24 0.20 6.66
CA GLY A 182 2.52 0.90 6.81
C GLY A 182 2.38 2.42 6.84
N GLY A 183 1.44 2.98 6.06
CA GLY A 183 1.12 4.41 6.07
C GLY A 183 0.48 4.86 7.38
N VAL A 184 -0.49 4.10 7.87
CA VAL A 184 -1.24 4.34 9.10
C VAL A 184 -0.36 4.23 10.36
N THR A 185 0.55 3.27 10.38
CA THR A 185 1.49 3.05 11.51
C THR A 185 2.76 3.91 11.43
N LYS A 186 2.85 4.82 10.46
CA LYS A 186 4.06 5.65 10.23
C LYS A 186 5.31 4.82 9.89
N PHE A 187 5.16 3.59 9.42
CA PHE A 187 6.29 2.80 8.93
C PHE A 187 6.82 3.32 7.60
N ILE A 188 5.90 3.76 6.72
CA ILE A 188 6.18 4.39 5.42
C ILE A 188 5.37 5.69 5.29
N PRO A 189 5.72 6.61 4.36
CA PRO A 189 4.87 7.76 4.07
C PRO A 189 3.47 7.31 3.61
N SER A 190 2.41 7.98 4.09
CA SER A 190 1.03 7.64 3.72
C SER A 190 0.83 7.81 2.20
N THR A 191 0.30 6.77 1.56
CA THR A 191 0.14 6.72 0.09
C THR A 191 -1.29 6.97 -0.35
N GLY A 192 -2.28 6.87 0.55
CA GLY A 192 -3.70 6.99 0.20
C GLY A 192 -4.27 5.70 -0.40
N VAL A 193 -3.62 4.57 -0.17
CA VAL A 193 -4.07 3.25 -0.65
C VAL A 193 -4.93 2.60 0.42
N THR A 194 -6.10 2.10 0.02
CA THR A 194 -7.09 1.43 0.89
C THR A 194 -6.71 -0.02 1.18
N ILE A 195 -7.16 -0.57 2.31
CA ILE A 195 -7.03 -2.00 2.61
C ILE A 195 -8.07 -2.78 1.79
N PRO A 196 -7.66 -3.73 0.95
CA PRO A 196 -8.59 -4.52 0.17
C PRO A 196 -9.56 -5.31 1.08
N LEU A 197 -10.84 -5.38 0.69
CA LEU A 197 -11.93 -6.07 1.38
C LEU A 197 -12.32 -5.50 2.76
N VAL A 198 -11.65 -4.48 3.27
CA VAL A 198 -11.90 -3.90 4.60
C VAL A 198 -12.29 -2.43 4.53
N SER A 199 -11.57 -1.63 3.73
CA SER A 199 -11.83 -0.21 3.59
C SER A 199 -13.06 0.07 2.72
N TYR A 200 -13.73 1.19 3.00
CA TYR A 200 -14.74 1.73 2.09
C TYR A 200 -14.06 2.51 0.96
N GLY A 201 -14.24 2.06 -0.28
CA GLY A 201 -13.67 2.70 -1.46
C GLY A 201 -13.77 1.83 -2.71
N GLY A 202 -13.81 2.44 -3.89
CA GLY A 202 -13.93 1.73 -5.17
C GLY A 202 -12.73 0.84 -5.52
N THR A 203 -11.60 1.06 -4.89
CA THR A 203 -10.36 0.28 -5.08
C THR A 203 -10.17 -0.83 -4.05
N SER A 204 -11.08 -0.95 -3.07
CA SER A 204 -11.00 -1.94 -1.99
C SER A 204 -11.79 -3.24 -2.29
N VAL A 205 -12.54 -3.27 -3.39
CA VAL A 205 -13.38 -4.42 -3.82
C VAL A 205 -12.75 -5.18 -4.98
#